data_08bca3af65b48d1c35065199002f493e
#
_entry.id   08bca3af65b48d1c35065199002f493e
#
_cell.length_a   1.000
_cell.length_b   1.000
_cell.length_c   1.000
_cell.angle_alpha   90.00
_cell.angle_beta   90.00
_cell.angle_gamma   90.00
#
_symmetry.space_group_name_H-M   'P 1'
#
loop_
_entity.id
_entity.type
_entity.pdbx_description
1 polymer ?
#
loop_
_entity_poly.entity_id
_entity_poly.type
_entity_poly.pdbx_seq_one_letter_code
_entity_poly.pdbx_strand_id
1 'polypeptide(L)'
;MREPLPAKAGHERCAERTLWMFLFFMVVTLVAVSLQNFSFTAALPETLRSHLGDPPPPQLISVLLSAYFVSSVAVSCHGIIYGTKPDRAWIHLALRSVFYLLYFSAEALPENLLAVFVAGVILSVLDHLRGRAYDRARASKPL
;
A
#
# COMPACT_ATOMS: atom_id res chain seq x y z
N MET A 1 -26.82 -14.45 27.69
CA MET A 1 -25.40 -14.46 28.10
C MET A 1 -24.60 -14.63 26.84
N ARG A 2 -23.87 -13.61 26.39
CA ARG A 2 -22.90 -13.73 25.27
C ARG A 2 -21.54 -13.99 25.90
N GLU A 3 -21.00 -15.18 25.69
CA GLU A 3 -19.64 -15.48 26.10
C GLU A 3 -18.64 -14.49 25.48
N PRO A 4 -17.72 -13.93 26.24
CA PRO A 4 -16.68 -13.07 25.70
C PRO A 4 -15.77 -13.95 24.79
N LEU A 5 -15.75 -13.63 23.50
CA LEU A 5 -14.84 -14.28 22.54
C LEU A 5 -13.40 -14.16 23.07
N PRO A 6 -12.63 -15.25 23.11
CA PRO A 6 -11.29 -15.25 23.67
C PRO A 6 -10.39 -14.26 22.90
N ALA A 7 -9.66 -13.43 23.64
CA ALA A 7 -8.76 -12.40 23.12
C ALA A 7 -7.75 -12.91 22.06
N LYS A 8 -7.43 -14.19 22.08
CA LYS A 8 -6.59 -14.89 21.07
C LYS A 8 -7.18 -14.84 19.65
N ALA A 9 -8.50 -14.97 19.49
CA ALA A 9 -9.15 -14.99 18.17
C ALA A 9 -9.09 -13.65 17.43
N GLY A 10 -8.93 -12.53 18.15
CA GLY A 10 -8.75 -11.20 17.57
C GLY A 10 -7.35 -10.98 17.00
N HIS A 11 -6.35 -11.50 17.70
CA HIS A 11 -4.94 -11.35 17.32
C HIS A 11 -4.59 -12.17 16.06
N GLU A 12 -5.12 -13.38 15.96
CA GLU A 12 -4.92 -14.25 14.80
C GLU A 12 -5.52 -13.65 13.53
N ARG A 13 -6.73 -13.08 13.60
CA ARG A 13 -7.39 -12.44 12.44
C ARG A 13 -6.68 -11.19 11.95
N CYS A 14 -6.08 -10.41 12.85
CA CYS A 14 -5.35 -9.20 12.46
C CYS A 14 -4.04 -9.58 11.75
N ALA A 15 -3.31 -10.57 12.28
CA ALA A 15 -2.08 -11.07 11.68
C ALA A 15 -2.34 -11.70 10.29
N GLU A 16 -3.38 -12.50 10.18
CA GLU A 16 -3.79 -13.15 8.93
C GLU A 16 -4.14 -12.12 7.85
N ARG A 17 -4.94 -11.10 8.20
CA ARG A 17 -5.31 -10.03 7.27
C ARG A 17 -4.08 -9.25 6.76
N THR A 18 -3.14 -8.94 7.64
CA THR A 18 -1.90 -8.23 7.26
C THR A 18 -1.04 -9.09 6.33
N LEU A 19 -0.96 -10.38 6.59
CA LEU A 19 -0.24 -11.34 5.75
C LEU A 19 -0.84 -11.40 4.34
N TRP A 20 -2.17 -11.52 4.23
CA TRP A 20 -2.87 -11.52 2.93
C TRP A 20 -2.64 -10.25 2.13
N MET A 21 -2.66 -9.10 2.79
CA MET A 21 -2.37 -7.81 2.14
C MET A 21 -0.93 -7.73 1.64
N PHE A 22 0.02 -8.22 2.44
CA PHE A 22 1.42 -8.27 2.03
C PHE A 22 1.63 -9.23 0.85
N LEU A 23 1.01 -10.41 0.88
CA LEU A 23 1.06 -11.37 -0.23
C LEU A 23 0.46 -10.76 -1.51
N PHE A 24 -0.67 -10.07 -1.40
CA PHE A 24 -1.27 -9.41 -2.56
C PHE A 24 -0.34 -8.32 -3.11
N PHE A 25 0.29 -7.52 -2.26
CA PHE A 25 1.28 -6.53 -2.68
C PHE A 25 2.47 -7.19 -3.39
N MET A 26 2.95 -8.33 -2.90
CA MET A 26 4.03 -9.09 -3.55
C MET A 26 3.61 -9.60 -4.94
N VAL A 27 2.37 -10.07 -5.09
CA VAL A 27 1.83 -10.50 -6.39
C VAL A 27 1.78 -9.30 -7.36
N VAL A 28 1.27 -8.15 -6.93
CA VAL A 28 1.24 -6.93 -7.75
C VAL A 28 2.66 -6.51 -8.16
N THR A 29 3.62 -6.60 -7.25
CA THR A 29 5.02 -6.30 -7.56
C THR A 29 5.59 -7.28 -8.59
N LEU A 30 5.32 -8.59 -8.47
CA LEU A 30 5.74 -9.59 -9.46
C LEU A 30 5.16 -9.32 -10.83
N VAL A 31 3.87 -8.94 -10.90
CA VAL A 31 3.23 -8.53 -12.15
C VAL A 31 3.93 -7.30 -12.72
N ALA A 32 4.21 -6.29 -11.90
CA ALA A 32 4.93 -5.09 -12.32
C ALA A 32 6.34 -5.42 -12.87
N VAL A 33 7.07 -6.30 -12.21
CA VAL A 33 8.37 -6.80 -12.72
C VAL A 33 8.24 -7.50 -14.06
N SER A 34 7.21 -8.32 -14.24
CA SER A 34 6.97 -9.03 -15.51
C SER A 34 6.61 -8.07 -16.64
N LEU A 35 5.98 -6.95 -16.33
CA LEU A 35 5.54 -5.94 -17.30
C LEU A 35 6.56 -4.81 -17.52
N GLN A 36 7.66 -4.76 -16.78
CA GLN A 36 8.61 -3.64 -16.82
C GLN A 36 9.20 -3.36 -18.22
N ASN A 37 9.30 -4.38 -19.08
CA ASN A 37 9.83 -4.28 -20.44
C ASN A 37 8.72 -4.14 -21.51
N PHE A 38 7.46 -4.06 -21.08
CA PHE A 38 6.33 -3.94 -21.99
C PHE A 38 6.01 -2.46 -22.21
N SER A 39 6.05 -2.03 -23.48
CA SER A 39 5.68 -0.65 -23.84
C SER A 39 4.16 -0.51 -23.90
N PHE A 40 3.60 0.17 -22.90
CA PHE A 40 2.16 0.41 -22.81
C PHE A 40 1.67 1.30 -23.94
N THR A 41 2.43 2.33 -24.27
CA THR A 41 2.07 3.30 -25.33
C THR A 41 2.02 2.65 -26.71
N ALA A 42 2.91 1.69 -26.98
CA ALA A 42 2.94 0.96 -28.25
C ALA A 42 1.77 -0.04 -28.38
N ALA A 43 1.21 -0.52 -27.29
CA ALA A 43 0.11 -1.49 -27.30
C ALA A 43 -1.28 -0.83 -27.39
N LEU A 44 -1.38 0.48 -27.15
CA LEU A 44 -2.65 1.21 -27.17
C LEU A 44 -3.06 1.59 -28.61
N PRO A 45 -4.33 1.33 -29.00
CA PRO A 45 -4.88 1.88 -30.23
C PRO A 45 -4.83 3.41 -30.25
N GLU A 46 -4.56 4.00 -31.43
CA GLU A 46 -4.45 5.46 -31.63
C GLU A 46 -5.68 6.23 -31.08
N THR A 47 -6.86 5.68 -31.24
CA THR A 47 -8.13 6.22 -30.73
C THR A 47 -8.16 6.33 -29.18
N LEU A 48 -7.62 5.36 -28.48
CA LEU A 48 -7.53 5.39 -27.02
C LEU A 48 -6.43 6.34 -26.54
N ARG A 49 -5.32 6.37 -27.25
CA ARG A 49 -4.18 7.25 -26.94
C ARG A 49 -4.58 8.74 -27.04
N SER A 50 -5.36 9.12 -28.07
CA SER A 50 -5.85 10.49 -28.23
C SER A 50 -6.84 10.92 -27.14
N HIS A 51 -7.57 9.98 -26.53
CA HIS A 51 -8.50 10.28 -25.43
C HIS A 51 -7.83 10.28 -24.05
N LEU A 52 -6.80 9.48 -23.83
CA LEU A 52 -6.09 9.41 -22.55
C LEU A 52 -5.13 10.59 -22.33
N GLY A 53 -4.68 11.23 -23.41
CA GLY A 53 -3.67 12.27 -23.35
C GLY A 53 -2.28 11.74 -23.03
N ASP A 54 -1.34 12.65 -22.84
CA ASP A 54 0.04 12.28 -22.50
C ASP A 54 0.13 11.80 -21.04
N PRO A 55 0.93 10.75 -20.79
CA PRO A 55 1.13 10.27 -19.42
C PRO A 55 1.81 11.34 -18.56
N PRO A 56 1.53 11.39 -17.24
CA PRO A 56 2.17 12.35 -16.36
C PRO A 56 3.69 12.16 -16.33
N PRO A 57 4.46 13.24 -16.25
CA PRO A 57 5.92 13.15 -16.22
C PRO A 57 6.39 12.36 -14.98
N PRO A 58 7.41 11.50 -15.12
CA PRO A 58 7.91 10.65 -14.02
C PRO A 58 8.29 11.42 -12.76
N GLN A 59 8.78 12.65 -12.92
CA GLN A 59 9.13 13.53 -11.80
C GLN A 59 7.90 13.89 -10.94
N LEU A 60 6.77 14.17 -11.59
CA LEU A 60 5.51 14.45 -10.88
C LEU A 60 5.04 13.21 -10.09
N ILE A 61 5.13 12.03 -10.70
CA ILE A 61 4.79 10.76 -10.03
C ILE A 61 5.69 10.55 -8.81
N SER A 62 6.99 10.84 -8.92
CA SER A 62 7.96 10.71 -7.82
C SER A 62 7.66 11.69 -6.67
N VAL A 63 7.26 12.92 -6.98
CA VAL A 63 6.83 13.90 -5.96
C VAL A 63 5.56 13.40 -5.25
N LEU A 64 4.57 12.90 -6.00
CA LEU A 64 3.34 12.36 -5.44
C LEU A 64 3.61 11.12 -4.57
N LEU A 65 4.48 10.21 -5.01
CA LEU A 65 4.89 9.04 -4.23
C LEU A 65 5.56 9.47 -2.92
N SER A 66 6.46 10.45 -2.98
CA SER A 66 7.16 10.97 -1.80
C SER A 66 6.19 11.63 -0.82
N ALA A 67 5.28 12.46 -1.30
CA ALA A 67 4.25 13.10 -0.48
C ALA A 67 3.31 12.07 0.16
N TYR A 68 2.87 11.07 -0.61
CA TYR A 68 2.08 9.96 -0.10
C TYR A 68 2.83 9.16 0.96
N PHE A 69 4.10 8.83 0.72
CA PHE A 69 4.93 8.07 1.64
C PHE A 69 5.10 8.82 2.98
N VAL A 70 5.52 10.09 2.94
CA VAL A 70 5.72 10.92 4.15
C VAL A 70 4.41 11.06 4.93
N SER A 71 3.30 11.36 4.25
CA SER A 71 1.98 11.46 4.89
C SER A 71 1.55 10.15 5.54
N SER A 72 1.76 9.02 4.86
CA SER A 72 1.40 7.70 5.38
C SER A 72 2.26 7.29 6.57
N VAL A 73 3.56 7.61 6.55
CA VAL A 73 4.47 7.40 7.69
C VAL A 73 4.00 8.23 8.89
N ALA A 74 3.71 9.52 8.70
CA ALA A 74 3.25 10.40 9.78
C ALA A 74 1.95 9.89 10.42
N VAL A 75 0.96 9.50 9.61
CA VAL A 75 -0.32 8.93 10.10
C VAL A 75 -0.09 7.60 10.82
N SER A 76 0.80 6.74 10.32
CA SER A 76 1.10 5.45 10.95
C SER A 76 1.83 5.63 12.28
N CYS A 77 2.82 6.53 12.35
CA CYS A 77 3.51 6.87 13.61
C CYS A 77 2.54 7.44 14.63
N HIS A 78 1.69 8.38 14.24
CA HIS A 78 0.63 8.89 15.12
C HIS A 78 -0.27 7.77 15.64
N GLY A 79 -0.70 6.87 14.74
CA GLY A 79 -1.52 5.71 15.11
C GLY A 79 -0.84 4.75 16.09
N ILE A 80 0.48 4.55 15.97
CA ILE A 80 1.26 3.72 16.88
C ILE A 80 1.35 4.35 18.26
N ILE A 81 1.62 5.67 18.33
CA ILE A 81 1.77 6.41 19.60
C ILE A 81 0.46 6.45 20.39
N TYR A 82 -0.64 6.74 19.72
CA TYR A 82 -1.95 6.93 20.37
C TYR A 82 -2.84 5.68 20.39
N GLY A 83 -2.37 4.56 19.84
CA GLY A 83 -3.14 3.31 19.78
C GLY A 83 -4.47 3.46 19.03
N THR A 84 -4.51 4.29 17.97
CA THR A 84 -5.75 4.51 17.20
C THR A 84 -6.05 3.34 16.28
N LYS A 85 -7.34 3.06 16.10
CA LYS A 85 -7.80 1.97 15.23
C LYS A 85 -7.19 2.12 13.82
N PRO A 86 -6.58 1.05 13.26
CA PRO A 86 -6.11 1.08 11.89
C PRO A 86 -7.31 1.16 10.94
N ASP A 87 -7.46 2.29 10.26
CA ASP A 87 -8.49 2.47 9.26
C ASP A 87 -8.00 2.00 7.88
N ARG A 88 -8.87 1.28 7.20
CA ARG A 88 -8.87 1.07 5.74
C ARG A 88 -7.53 0.67 5.11
N ALA A 89 -6.87 -0.35 5.62
CA ALA A 89 -5.63 -0.90 5.04
C ALA A 89 -5.74 -1.19 3.52
N TRP A 90 -6.95 -1.43 3.00
CA TRP A 90 -7.22 -1.61 1.57
C TRP A 90 -6.94 -0.37 0.72
N ILE A 91 -7.18 0.83 1.26
CA ILE A 91 -6.92 2.08 0.53
C ILE A 91 -5.41 2.26 0.33
N HIS A 92 -4.61 1.97 1.36
CA HIS A 92 -3.15 2.05 1.25
C HIS A 92 -2.61 1.03 0.24
N LEU A 93 -3.18 -0.18 0.20
CA LEU A 93 -2.81 -1.19 -0.78
C LEU A 93 -3.16 -0.75 -2.20
N ALA A 94 -4.38 -0.25 -2.41
CA ALA A 94 -4.83 0.26 -3.72
C ALA A 94 -3.95 1.42 -4.20
N LEU A 95 -3.63 2.39 -3.34
CA LEU A 95 -2.77 3.52 -3.68
C LEU A 95 -1.35 3.07 -4.08
N ARG A 96 -0.77 2.09 -3.38
CA ARG A 96 0.53 1.51 -3.75
C ARG A 96 0.49 0.88 -5.15
N SER A 97 -0.59 0.17 -5.47
CA SER A 97 -0.79 -0.43 -6.80
C SER A 97 -0.94 0.62 -7.89
N VAL A 98 -1.60 1.75 -7.60
CA VAL A 98 -1.74 2.87 -8.53
C VAL A 98 -0.39 3.47 -8.92
N PHE A 99 0.60 3.54 -8.02
CA PHE A 99 1.93 4.04 -8.37
C PHE A 99 2.64 3.15 -9.38
N TYR A 100 2.48 1.82 -9.29
CA TYR A 100 2.99 0.93 -10.34
C TYR A 100 2.34 1.21 -11.70
N LEU A 101 1.02 1.42 -11.73
CA LEU A 101 0.29 1.77 -12.95
C LEU A 101 0.73 3.12 -13.53
N LEU A 102 0.94 4.13 -12.68
CA LEU A 102 1.39 5.45 -13.11
C LEU A 102 2.80 5.39 -13.72
N TYR A 103 3.75 4.72 -13.05
CA TYR A 103 5.08 4.55 -13.61
C TYR A 103 5.10 3.66 -14.87
N PHE A 104 4.22 2.67 -14.93
CA PHE A 104 4.05 1.83 -16.11
C PHE A 104 3.54 2.66 -17.30
N SER A 105 2.52 3.50 -17.09
CA SER A 105 1.98 4.37 -18.13
C SER A 105 2.98 5.44 -18.60
N ALA A 106 3.87 5.87 -17.72
CA ALA A 106 4.93 6.84 -18.01
C ALA A 106 6.21 6.19 -18.59
N GLU A 107 6.20 4.87 -18.83
CA GLU A 107 7.37 4.08 -19.29
C GLU A 107 8.61 4.23 -18.39
N ALA A 108 8.42 4.61 -17.15
CA ALA A 108 9.47 4.84 -16.15
C ALA A 108 9.48 3.79 -15.02
N LEU A 109 8.77 2.67 -15.23
CA LEU A 109 8.64 1.61 -14.24
C LEU A 109 9.99 0.95 -13.88
N PRO A 110 10.89 0.60 -14.83
CA PRO A 110 12.14 -0.07 -14.50
C PRO A 110 13.01 0.73 -13.52
N GLU A 111 13.08 2.04 -13.69
CA GLU A 111 13.90 2.94 -12.87
C GLU A 111 13.31 3.17 -11.48
N ASN A 112 11.98 3.12 -11.35
CA ASN A 112 11.26 3.48 -10.13
C ASN A 112 10.65 2.28 -9.39
N LEU A 113 10.73 1.09 -9.94
CA LEU A 113 10.16 -0.13 -9.36
C LEU A 113 10.67 -0.38 -7.94
N LEU A 114 11.97 -0.23 -7.72
CA LEU A 114 12.58 -0.42 -6.40
C LEU A 114 12.07 0.62 -5.39
N ALA A 115 11.89 1.88 -5.80
CA ALA A 115 11.39 2.94 -4.92
C ALA A 115 9.96 2.65 -4.46
N VAL A 116 9.07 2.25 -5.37
CA VAL A 116 7.68 1.87 -5.04
C VAL A 116 7.66 0.63 -4.14
N PHE A 117 8.49 -0.36 -4.45
CA PHE A 117 8.59 -1.59 -3.66
C PHE A 117 9.04 -1.31 -2.22
N VAL A 118 10.15 -0.60 -2.05
CA VAL A 118 10.69 -0.27 -0.72
C VAL A 118 9.70 0.56 0.08
N ALA A 119 9.10 1.59 -0.52
CA ALA A 119 8.05 2.39 0.13
C ALA A 119 6.88 1.49 0.56
N GLY A 120 6.43 0.59 -0.29
CA GLY A 120 5.35 -0.35 0.00
C GLY A 120 5.67 -1.31 1.14
N VAL A 121 6.89 -1.84 1.19
CA VAL A 121 7.35 -2.73 2.30
C VAL A 121 7.39 -1.97 3.61
N ILE A 122 8.00 -0.78 3.65
CA ILE A 122 8.07 0.05 4.87
C ILE A 122 6.66 0.36 5.40
N LEU A 123 5.75 0.79 4.52
CA LEU A 123 4.38 1.08 4.92
C LEU A 123 3.63 -0.17 5.40
N SER A 124 3.90 -1.35 4.83
CA SER A 124 3.31 -2.60 5.30
C SER A 124 3.78 -2.97 6.71
N VAL A 125 5.06 -2.76 7.00
CA VAL A 125 5.61 -2.97 8.35
C VAL A 125 4.98 -1.98 9.35
N LEU A 126 4.86 -0.71 8.99
CA LEU A 126 4.24 0.31 9.84
C LEU A 126 2.76 0.00 10.11
N ASP A 127 2.00 -0.44 9.10
CA ASP A 127 0.61 -0.86 9.25
C ASP A 127 0.49 -2.05 10.22
N HIS A 128 1.43 -3.01 10.14
CA HIS A 128 1.49 -4.14 11.07
C HIS A 128 1.78 -3.68 12.52
N LEU A 129 2.76 -2.79 12.70
CA LEU A 129 3.10 -2.24 14.01
C LEU A 129 1.94 -1.45 14.61
N ARG A 130 1.23 -0.66 13.79
CA ARG A 130 0.03 0.09 14.21
C ARG A 130 -1.07 -0.85 14.68
N GLY A 131 -1.32 -1.95 13.97
CA GLY A 131 -2.28 -2.97 14.40
C GLY A 131 -1.94 -3.54 15.76
N ARG A 132 -0.67 -3.91 15.99
CA ARG A 132 -0.19 -4.43 17.27
C ARG A 132 -0.30 -3.40 18.43
N ALA A 133 0.01 -2.12 18.14
CA ALA A 133 -0.13 -1.06 19.12
C ALA A 133 -1.59 -0.85 19.55
N TYR A 134 -2.51 -0.88 18.59
CA TYR A 134 -3.95 -0.80 18.85
C TYR A 134 -4.44 -1.95 19.74
N ASP A 135 -4.05 -3.19 19.43
CA ASP A 135 -4.47 -4.38 20.21
C ASP A 135 -3.96 -4.32 21.64
N ARG A 136 -2.72 -3.85 21.86
CA ARG A 136 -2.15 -3.62 23.20
C ARG A 136 -2.92 -2.56 23.98
N ALA A 137 -3.21 -1.41 23.35
CA ALA A 137 -3.96 -0.32 23.96
C ALA A 137 -5.38 -0.74 24.35
N ARG A 138 -6.00 -1.63 23.59
CA ARG A 138 -7.32 -2.18 23.89
C ARG A 138 -7.29 -3.17 25.05
N ALA A 139 -6.25 -4.01 25.13
CA ALA A 139 -6.08 -4.99 26.19
C ALA A 139 -5.79 -4.35 27.56
N SER A 140 -5.23 -3.13 27.58
CA SER A 140 -4.89 -2.40 28.81
C SER A 140 -6.03 -1.55 29.39
N LYS A 141 -7.19 -1.44 28.70
CA LYS A 141 -8.38 -0.74 29.23
C LYS A 141 -9.21 -1.72 30.07
N PRO A 142 -9.26 -1.56 31.43
CA PRO A 142 -10.20 -2.33 32.26
C PRO A 142 -11.62 -1.96 31.85
N LEU A 143 -12.51 -2.94 31.93
CA LEU A 143 -13.96 -2.79 31.77
C LEU A 143 -14.54 -1.88 32.82
#